data_b848c0a190f83a1004bfe92d3c461667
#
_entry.id   b848c0a190f83a1004bfe92d3c461667
#
_cell.length_a   1.000
_cell.length_b   1.000
_cell.length_c   1.000
_cell.angle_alpha   90.00
_cell.angle_beta   90.00
_cell.angle_gamma   90.00
#
_symmetry.space_group_name_H-M   'P 1'
#
loop_
_entity.id
_entity.type
_entity.pdbx_description
1 polymer ?
#
loop_
_entity_poly.entity_id
_entity_poly.type
_entity_poly.pdbx_seq_one_letter_code
_entity_poly.pdbx_strand_id
1 'polypeptide(L)'
;DAKEHDYQVKVIVYIRRQDGLANSWLSQQVKEGWNTNATIKWDSFQRKTRKVVFNYYLLLEKIAEVTGRENIIVRIFDRKKFKGKDHTIFSDFLEAIGVDYTDDFKITEEEANRSLTGNSQEILRIVNTVLPDDDKVRTLVRQAAQDCENYKDPQNNFVMFSEEEFNKFMGRYEKWNEAIAKDYLHQEEPLFDMKRKEGERWTPENRFMYEDIVRFFGGVVIRQQR
;
A
#
# COMPACT_ATOMS: atom_id res chain seq x y z
N ASP A 1 -9.35 -13.62 29.17
CA ASP A 1 -10.31 -14.61 28.61
C ASP A 1 -9.66 -15.75 27.85
N ALA A 2 -8.74 -15.54 26.86
CA ALA A 2 -8.11 -16.64 26.14
C ALA A 2 -7.26 -17.55 27.06
N LYS A 3 -6.58 -16.97 28.04
CA LYS A 3 -5.80 -17.71 29.04
C LYS A 3 -6.67 -18.50 30.02
N GLU A 4 -7.87 -18.03 30.31
CA GLU A 4 -8.84 -18.71 31.17
C GLU A 4 -9.42 -19.97 30.52
N HIS A 5 -9.37 -20.04 29.19
CA HIS A 5 -9.92 -21.14 28.40
C HIS A 5 -8.85 -22.02 27.73
N ASP A 6 -7.58 -21.88 28.10
CA ASP A 6 -6.43 -22.65 27.57
C ASP A 6 -6.25 -22.54 26.04
N TYR A 7 -6.67 -21.40 25.43
CA TYR A 7 -6.44 -21.13 24.03
C TYR A 7 -5.04 -20.60 23.78
N GLN A 8 -4.38 -21.12 22.76
CA GLN A 8 -3.16 -20.54 22.22
C GLN A 8 -3.52 -19.46 21.20
N VAL A 9 -3.25 -18.19 21.52
CA VAL A 9 -3.47 -17.05 20.62
C VAL A 9 -2.21 -16.82 19.81
N LYS A 10 -2.33 -16.81 18.47
CA LYS A 10 -1.26 -16.39 17.57
C LYS A 10 -1.66 -15.11 16.85
N VAL A 11 -0.70 -14.23 16.64
CA VAL A 11 -0.89 -12.94 15.94
C VAL A 11 -0.14 -12.98 14.62
N ILE A 12 -0.86 -12.86 13.51
CA ILE A 12 -0.25 -12.78 12.18
C ILE A 12 -0.18 -11.31 11.78
N VAL A 13 1.01 -10.84 11.45
CA VAL A 13 1.26 -9.45 11.06
C VAL A 13 1.86 -9.41 9.67
N TYR A 14 1.11 -8.84 8.72
CA TYR A 14 1.64 -8.53 7.39
C TYR A 14 2.29 -7.16 7.38
N ILE A 15 3.55 -7.12 7.05
CA ILE A 15 4.32 -5.88 6.91
C ILE A 15 4.68 -5.63 5.45
N ARG A 16 4.67 -4.36 5.07
CA ARG A 16 4.97 -3.91 3.72
C ARG A 16 6.15 -2.95 3.73
N ARG A 17 6.94 -2.90 2.66
CA ARG A 17 8.00 -1.88 2.54
C ARG A 17 7.41 -0.49 2.78
N GLN A 18 8.07 0.32 3.58
CA GLN A 18 7.51 1.55 4.15
C GLN A 18 7.04 2.56 3.09
N ASP A 19 7.78 2.71 1.99
CA ASP A 19 7.36 3.55 0.86
C ASP A 19 6.06 3.04 0.20
N GLY A 20 5.94 1.72 0.07
CA GLY A 20 4.73 1.09 -0.45
C GLY A 20 3.51 1.29 0.47
N LEU A 21 3.72 1.25 1.79
CA LEU A 21 2.67 1.58 2.76
C LEU A 21 2.30 3.06 2.67
N ALA A 22 3.30 3.93 2.59
CA ALA A 22 3.10 5.37 2.45
C ALA A 22 2.26 5.72 1.21
N ASN A 23 2.61 5.14 0.05
CA ASN A 23 1.86 5.34 -1.20
C ASN A 23 0.43 4.80 -1.12
N SER A 24 0.25 3.62 -0.53
CA SER A 24 -1.08 3.03 -0.35
C SER A 24 -1.98 3.88 0.54
N TRP A 25 -1.42 4.39 1.64
CA TRP A 25 -2.14 5.28 2.54
C TRP A 25 -2.57 6.59 1.87
N LEU A 26 -1.65 7.24 1.12
CA LEU A 26 -2.00 8.45 0.39
C LEU A 26 -3.06 8.18 -0.67
N SER A 27 -2.91 7.09 -1.43
CA SER A 27 -3.90 6.68 -2.43
C SER A 27 -5.28 6.52 -1.80
N GLN A 28 -5.38 5.90 -0.64
CA GLN A 28 -6.64 5.74 0.07
C GLN A 28 -7.23 7.10 0.48
N GLN A 29 -6.43 8.00 1.03
CA GLN A 29 -6.90 9.33 1.41
C GLN A 29 -7.42 10.14 0.22
N VAL A 30 -6.74 10.03 -0.93
CA VAL A 30 -7.17 10.69 -2.16
C VAL A 30 -8.49 10.08 -2.67
N LYS A 31 -8.62 8.76 -2.65
CA LYS A 31 -9.86 8.07 -3.04
C LYS A 31 -11.05 8.44 -2.18
N GLU A 32 -10.82 8.68 -0.89
CA GLU A 32 -11.86 9.08 0.06
C GLU A 32 -12.12 10.60 0.08
N GLY A 33 -11.39 11.36 -0.72
CA GLY A 33 -11.55 12.81 -0.81
C GLY A 33 -10.99 13.60 0.39
N TRP A 34 -10.31 12.94 1.34
CA TRP A 34 -9.82 13.60 2.56
C TRP A 34 -8.62 14.51 2.35
N ASN A 35 -7.97 14.43 1.20
CA ASN A 35 -6.70 15.11 0.93
C ASN A 35 -6.79 16.07 -0.26
N THR A 36 -7.86 16.86 -0.30
CA THR A 36 -8.18 17.73 -1.42
C THR A 36 -7.18 18.89 -1.59
N ASN A 37 -6.62 19.44 -0.50
CA ASN A 37 -5.81 20.68 -0.52
C ASN A 37 -4.31 20.47 -0.32
N ALA A 38 -3.84 19.23 -0.25
CA ALA A 38 -2.43 18.99 -0.04
C ALA A 38 -1.67 19.00 -1.36
N THR A 39 -0.81 19.98 -1.55
CA THR A 39 0.33 19.76 -2.44
C THR A 39 1.02 18.49 -1.98
N ILE A 40 1.33 17.57 -2.90
CA ILE A 40 2.10 16.36 -2.61
C ILE A 40 3.58 16.79 -2.38
N LYS A 41 3.79 17.60 -1.38
CA LYS A 41 5.12 17.84 -0.85
C LYS A 41 5.34 16.85 0.28
N TRP A 42 6.51 16.26 0.31
CA TRP A 42 6.95 15.31 1.32
C TRP A 42 6.65 15.76 2.75
N ASP A 43 6.95 17.00 3.09
CA ASP A 43 6.69 17.55 4.43
C ASP A 43 5.21 17.58 4.80
N SER A 44 4.34 17.84 3.83
CA SER A 44 2.89 17.80 4.04
C SER A 44 2.40 16.38 4.26
N PHE A 45 2.96 15.43 3.50
CA PHE A 45 2.70 14.01 3.64
C PHE A 45 3.14 13.48 5.00
N GLN A 46 4.35 13.77 5.44
CA GLN A 46 4.86 13.35 6.76
C GLN A 46 3.98 13.81 7.92
N ARG A 47 3.44 15.03 7.85
CA ARG A 47 2.54 15.54 8.89
C ARG A 47 1.21 14.78 8.94
N LYS A 48 0.70 14.37 7.78
CA LYS A 48 -0.58 13.66 7.66
C LYS A 48 -0.50 12.17 7.98
N THR A 49 0.67 11.57 7.84
CA THR A 49 0.90 10.14 8.10
C THR A 49 1.26 9.82 9.55
N ARG A 50 1.18 10.77 10.48
CA ARG A 50 1.49 10.53 11.91
C ARG A 50 0.73 9.36 12.54
N LYS A 51 -0.43 8.99 11.99
CA LYS A 51 -1.23 7.85 12.45
C LYS A 51 -0.80 6.52 11.82
N VAL A 52 0.10 6.54 10.82
CA VAL A 52 0.57 5.32 10.16
C VAL A 52 1.80 4.79 10.91
N VAL A 53 1.75 3.53 11.25
CA VAL A 53 2.88 2.87 11.92
C VAL A 53 3.87 2.40 10.87
N PHE A 54 4.97 3.13 10.72
CA PHE A 54 6.07 2.75 9.83
C PHE A 54 7.18 1.97 10.54
N ASN A 55 7.32 2.16 11.86
CA ASN A 55 8.26 1.38 12.66
C ASN A 55 7.58 0.08 13.13
N TYR A 56 7.68 -0.94 12.30
CA TYR A 56 7.07 -2.23 12.59
C TYR A 56 7.73 -2.96 13.76
N TYR A 57 9.04 -2.76 13.98
CA TYR A 57 9.73 -3.41 15.09
C TYR A 57 9.11 -2.99 16.43
N LEU A 58 8.91 -1.69 16.64
CA LEU A 58 8.27 -1.19 17.86
C LEU A 58 6.80 -1.66 17.99
N LEU A 59 6.11 -1.85 16.89
CA LEU A 59 4.76 -2.44 16.92
C LEU A 59 4.81 -3.91 17.35
N LEU A 60 5.71 -4.68 16.77
CA LEU A 60 5.87 -6.11 17.08
C LEU A 60 6.29 -6.32 18.54
N GLU A 61 7.20 -5.47 19.07
CA GLU A 61 7.59 -5.54 20.48
C GLU A 61 6.40 -5.29 21.41
N LYS A 62 5.57 -4.28 21.13
CA LYS A 62 4.35 -4.04 21.90
C LYS A 62 3.36 -5.19 21.87
N ILE A 63 3.24 -5.87 20.74
CA ILE A 63 2.41 -7.08 20.62
C ILE A 63 3.06 -8.21 21.44
N ALA A 64 4.39 -8.35 21.34
CA ALA A 64 5.15 -9.37 22.05
C ALA A 64 5.07 -9.25 23.59
N GLU A 65 4.99 -8.02 24.12
CA GLU A 65 4.75 -7.78 25.54
C GLU A 65 3.48 -8.45 26.07
N VAL A 66 2.47 -8.61 25.21
CA VAL A 66 1.16 -9.19 25.56
C VAL A 66 1.08 -10.66 25.22
N THR A 67 1.57 -11.06 24.05
CA THR A 67 1.35 -12.40 23.50
C THR A 67 2.55 -13.31 23.60
N GLY A 68 3.76 -12.79 23.81
CA GLY A 68 5.03 -13.48 23.60
C GLY A 68 5.47 -13.44 22.13
N ARG A 69 6.78 -13.34 21.88
CA ARG A 69 7.33 -13.30 20.50
C ARG A 69 7.04 -14.58 19.71
N GLU A 70 7.07 -15.72 20.38
CA GLU A 70 6.83 -17.04 19.83
C GLU A 70 5.42 -17.21 19.25
N ASN A 71 4.50 -16.33 19.64
CA ASN A 71 3.13 -16.31 19.16
C ASN A 71 2.89 -15.28 18.04
N ILE A 72 3.94 -14.63 17.55
CA ILE A 72 3.86 -13.65 16.46
C ILE A 72 4.40 -14.26 15.17
N ILE A 73 3.58 -14.30 14.14
CA ILE A 73 3.94 -14.74 12.80
C ILE A 73 4.05 -13.50 11.91
N VAL A 74 5.27 -13.14 11.52
CA VAL A 74 5.51 -12.01 10.61
C VAL A 74 5.51 -12.50 9.18
N ARG A 75 4.74 -11.84 8.32
CA ARG A 75 4.66 -12.08 6.88
C ARG A 75 4.93 -10.81 6.10
N ILE A 76 5.51 -10.94 4.92
CA ILE A 76 5.81 -9.79 4.05
C ILE A 76 4.71 -9.65 3.02
N PHE A 77 4.05 -8.49 3.00
CA PHE A 77 3.04 -8.16 2.00
C PHE A 77 3.71 -7.77 0.67
N ASP A 78 4.20 -8.79 -0.01
CA ASP A 78 4.79 -8.70 -1.36
C ASP A 78 4.40 -9.95 -2.15
N ARG A 79 3.77 -9.77 -3.31
CA ARG A 79 3.33 -10.90 -4.17
C ARG A 79 4.45 -11.87 -4.51
N LYS A 80 5.69 -11.40 -4.60
CA LYS A 80 6.87 -12.25 -4.88
C LYS A 80 7.30 -13.08 -3.68
N LYS A 81 6.81 -12.73 -2.48
CA LYS A 81 7.17 -13.38 -1.21
C LYS A 81 6.03 -14.18 -0.59
N PHE A 82 4.84 -14.13 -1.19
CA PHE A 82 3.72 -14.93 -0.73
C PHE A 82 4.01 -16.43 -0.88
N LYS A 83 3.69 -17.17 0.15
CA LYS A 83 3.84 -18.62 0.22
C LYS A 83 2.55 -19.33 -0.20
N GLY A 84 2.60 -20.66 -0.26
CA GLY A 84 1.47 -21.48 -0.66
C GLY A 84 1.36 -21.70 -2.17
N LYS A 85 0.40 -22.53 -2.58
CA LYS A 85 0.28 -23.09 -3.94
C LYS A 85 0.18 -22.03 -5.04
N ASP A 86 -0.58 -20.96 -4.81
CA ASP A 86 -0.90 -19.96 -5.84
C ASP A 86 -0.16 -18.64 -5.65
N HIS A 87 0.73 -18.56 -4.68
CA HIS A 87 1.44 -17.33 -4.32
C HIS A 87 0.52 -16.11 -4.15
N THR A 88 -0.67 -16.33 -3.61
CA THR A 88 -1.64 -15.29 -3.27
C THR A 88 -1.60 -14.98 -1.78
N ILE A 89 -2.15 -13.84 -1.38
CA ILE A 89 -2.31 -13.53 0.05
C ILE A 89 -3.18 -14.57 0.77
N PHE A 90 -4.13 -15.17 0.06
CA PHE A 90 -5.01 -16.19 0.64
C PHE A 90 -4.24 -17.47 0.94
N SER A 91 -3.46 -17.97 -0.02
CA SER A 91 -2.63 -19.17 0.18
C SER A 91 -1.52 -18.94 1.22
N ASP A 92 -0.93 -17.73 1.27
CA ASP A 92 0.04 -17.36 2.28
C ASP A 92 -0.57 -17.30 3.70
N PHE A 93 -1.79 -16.76 3.81
CA PHE A 93 -2.50 -16.72 5.09
C PHE A 93 -2.88 -18.12 5.59
N LEU A 94 -3.41 -18.98 4.72
CA LEU A 94 -3.76 -20.34 5.07
C LEU A 94 -2.53 -21.13 5.52
N GLU A 95 -1.40 -20.99 4.81
CA GLU A 95 -0.15 -21.60 5.22
C GLU A 95 0.31 -21.08 6.60
N ALA A 96 0.15 -19.77 6.86
CA ALA A 96 0.54 -19.17 8.13
C ALA A 96 -0.27 -19.72 9.32
N ILE A 97 -1.52 -20.13 9.11
CA ILE A 97 -2.37 -20.76 10.15
C ILE A 97 -2.32 -22.29 10.13
N GLY A 98 -1.51 -22.89 9.25
CA GLY A 98 -1.36 -24.34 9.15
C GLY A 98 -2.56 -25.04 8.50
N VAL A 99 -3.29 -24.34 7.63
CA VAL A 99 -4.43 -24.90 6.88
C VAL A 99 -4.03 -25.12 5.43
N ASP A 100 -4.28 -26.34 4.94
CA ASP A 100 -4.02 -26.69 3.55
C ASP A 100 -4.99 -25.93 2.61
N TYR A 101 -4.43 -25.30 1.58
CA TYR A 101 -5.21 -24.65 0.55
C TYR A 101 -5.71 -25.70 -0.46
N THR A 102 -6.99 -26.05 -0.35
CA THR A 102 -7.67 -27.03 -1.22
C THR A 102 -8.59 -26.33 -2.22
N ASP A 103 -9.08 -27.08 -3.21
CA ASP A 103 -10.01 -26.59 -4.22
C ASP A 103 -11.42 -26.25 -3.63
N ASP A 104 -11.67 -26.57 -2.37
CA ASP A 104 -12.90 -26.21 -1.66
C ASP A 104 -12.94 -24.71 -1.29
N PHE A 105 -11.79 -24.04 -1.26
CA PHE A 105 -11.72 -22.58 -1.05
C PHE A 105 -12.11 -21.84 -2.32
N LYS A 106 -13.25 -21.19 -2.30
CA LYS A 106 -13.69 -20.31 -3.38
C LYS A 106 -13.14 -18.90 -3.14
N ILE A 107 -12.13 -18.51 -3.90
CA ILE A 107 -11.65 -17.13 -3.93
C ILE A 107 -12.56 -16.37 -4.89
N THR A 108 -13.31 -15.41 -4.36
CA THR A 108 -13.99 -14.43 -5.21
C THR A 108 -12.91 -13.52 -5.80
N GLU A 109 -12.82 -13.48 -7.12
CA GLU A 109 -12.01 -12.51 -7.86
C GLU A 109 -12.65 -11.10 -7.73
N GLU A 110 -12.81 -10.61 -6.53
CA GLU A 110 -13.08 -9.19 -6.35
C GLU A 110 -11.82 -8.43 -6.76
N GLU A 111 -11.99 -7.50 -7.68
CA GLU A 111 -10.92 -6.61 -8.10
C GLU A 111 -10.32 -5.98 -6.85
N ALA A 112 -9.12 -6.42 -6.52
CA ALA A 112 -8.39 -5.91 -5.36
C ALA A 112 -8.36 -4.38 -5.46
N ASN A 113 -8.70 -3.68 -4.38
CA ASN A 113 -8.66 -2.22 -4.27
C ASN A 113 -7.25 -1.71 -4.58
N ARG A 114 -6.93 -1.57 -5.88
CA ARG A 114 -5.61 -1.16 -6.35
C ARG A 114 -5.35 0.28 -5.93
N SER A 115 -4.16 0.51 -5.41
CA SER A 115 -3.71 1.87 -5.11
C SER A 115 -3.56 2.65 -6.41
N LEU A 116 -4.06 3.88 -6.42
CA LEU A 116 -3.72 4.83 -7.47
C LEU A 116 -2.25 5.22 -7.32
N THR A 117 -1.59 5.48 -8.42
CA THR A 117 -0.19 5.90 -8.43
C THR A 117 0.03 7.04 -9.40
N GLY A 118 1.13 7.79 -9.23
CA GLY A 118 1.56 8.80 -10.18
C GLY A 118 0.46 9.78 -10.58
N ASN A 119 0.22 9.86 -11.87
CA ASN A 119 -0.70 10.86 -12.46
C ASN A 119 -2.16 10.64 -12.10
N SER A 120 -2.63 9.41 -12.08
CA SER A 120 -4.03 9.10 -11.74
C SER A 120 -4.36 9.57 -10.32
N GLN A 121 -3.43 9.38 -9.40
CA GLN A 121 -3.57 9.85 -8.02
C GLN A 121 -3.59 11.37 -7.94
N GLU A 122 -2.69 12.06 -8.66
CA GLU A 122 -2.60 13.51 -8.64
C GLU A 122 -3.80 14.17 -9.33
N ILE A 123 -4.25 13.62 -10.45
CA ILE A 123 -5.45 14.10 -11.15
C ILE A 123 -6.67 13.98 -10.20
N LEU A 124 -6.88 12.82 -9.58
CA LEU A 124 -7.99 12.63 -8.65
C LEU A 124 -7.89 13.61 -7.47
N ARG A 125 -6.69 13.79 -6.93
CA ARG A 125 -6.46 14.74 -5.84
C ARG A 125 -6.87 16.17 -6.22
N ILE A 126 -6.50 16.62 -7.42
CA ILE A 126 -6.85 17.96 -7.93
C ILE A 126 -8.37 18.03 -8.18
N VAL A 127 -8.94 17.03 -8.83
CA VAL A 127 -10.38 16.99 -9.13
C VAL A 127 -11.21 17.02 -7.84
N ASN A 128 -10.78 16.35 -6.78
CA ASN A 128 -11.44 16.40 -5.47
C ASN A 128 -11.57 17.82 -4.89
N THR A 129 -10.76 18.79 -5.34
CA THR A 129 -10.88 20.17 -4.85
C THR A 129 -12.10 20.91 -5.39
N VAL A 130 -12.67 20.42 -6.48
CA VAL A 130 -13.80 21.05 -7.19
C VAL A 130 -15.05 20.16 -7.24
N LEU A 131 -14.98 18.94 -6.74
CA LEU A 131 -16.13 18.03 -6.73
C LEU A 131 -17.20 18.51 -5.73
N PRO A 132 -18.48 18.42 -6.11
CA PRO A 132 -19.58 18.61 -5.17
C PRO A 132 -19.56 17.51 -4.10
N ASP A 133 -20.29 17.75 -3.02
CA ASP A 133 -20.53 16.74 -1.98
C ASP A 133 -21.66 15.79 -2.42
N ASP A 134 -21.37 14.99 -3.45
CA ASP A 134 -22.29 14.03 -4.07
C ASP A 134 -21.56 12.69 -4.22
N ASP A 135 -22.04 11.67 -3.55
CA ASP A 135 -21.43 10.34 -3.52
C ASP A 135 -21.41 9.67 -4.90
N LYS A 136 -22.41 9.93 -5.75
CA LYS A 136 -22.46 9.35 -7.11
C LYS A 136 -21.37 9.95 -7.99
N VAL A 137 -21.21 11.28 -7.95
CA VAL A 137 -20.17 11.97 -8.70
C VAL A 137 -18.79 11.54 -8.20
N ARG A 138 -18.58 11.49 -6.89
CA ARG A 138 -17.33 11.03 -6.28
C ARG A 138 -16.99 9.59 -6.67
N THR A 139 -17.99 8.71 -6.67
CA THR A 139 -17.81 7.31 -7.09
C THR A 139 -17.43 7.20 -8.56
N LEU A 140 -18.13 7.92 -9.45
CA LEU A 140 -17.85 7.96 -10.87
C LEU A 140 -16.41 8.39 -11.15
N VAL A 141 -16.00 9.49 -10.54
CA VAL A 141 -14.67 10.08 -10.73
C VAL A 141 -13.57 9.16 -10.20
N ARG A 142 -13.79 8.54 -9.04
CA ARG A 142 -12.87 7.54 -8.48
C ARG A 142 -12.70 6.33 -9.38
N GLN A 143 -13.80 5.84 -9.96
CA GLN A 143 -13.75 4.72 -10.91
C GLN A 143 -13.00 5.10 -12.18
N ALA A 144 -13.23 6.31 -12.72
CA ALA A 144 -12.48 6.80 -13.88
C ALA A 144 -10.97 6.90 -13.58
N ALA A 145 -10.58 7.34 -12.40
CA ALA A 145 -9.17 7.36 -11.98
C ALA A 145 -8.60 5.93 -11.89
N GLN A 146 -9.40 4.97 -11.43
CA GLN A 146 -8.99 3.56 -11.38
C GLN A 146 -8.80 2.96 -12.78
N ASP A 147 -9.67 3.32 -13.73
CA ASP A 147 -9.52 2.89 -15.13
C ASP A 147 -8.23 3.43 -15.75
N CYS A 148 -7.84 4.67 -15.42
CA CYS A 148 -6.58 5.23 -15.89
C CYS A 148 -5.35 4.41 -15.47
N GLU A 149 -5.39 3.76 -14.30
CA GLU A 149 -4.30 2.86 -13.87
C GLU A 149 -4.14 1.65 -14.81
N ASN A 150 -5.21 1.19 -15.45
CA ASN A 150 -5.17 0.05 -16.37
C ASN A 150 -4.49 0.38 -17.71
N TYR A 151 -4.47 1.66 -18.08
CA TYR A 151 -3.88 2.14 -19.33
C TYR A 151 -2.53 2.84 -19.11
N LYS A 152 -1.99 2.76 -17.92
CA LYS A 152 -0.74 3.40 -17.55
C LYS A 152 0.42 2.78 -18.32
N ASP A 153 1.22 3.62 -18.95
CA ASP A 153 2.51 3.22 -19.50
C ASP A 153 3.45 2.84 -18.35
N PRO A 154 3.94 1.58 -18.30
CA PRO A 154 4.90 1.16 -17.28
C PRO A 154 6.16 2.01 -17.21
N GLN A 155 6.55 2.64 -18.33
CA GLN A 155 7.72 3.52 -18.39
C GLN A 155 7.47 4.89 -17.75
N ASN A 156 6.22 5.27 -17.52
CA ASN A 156 5.81 6.54 -16.92
C ASN A 156 5.34 6.37 -15.46
N ASN A 157 6.02 5.54 -14.70
CA ASN A 157 5.71 5.35 -13.30
C ASN A 157 6.28 6.50 -12.45
N PHE A 158 5.49 7.55 -12.29
CA PHE A 158 5.86 8.68 -11.44
C PHE A 158 5.69 8.35 -9.97
N VAL A 159 6.67 8.76 -9.18
CA VAL A 159 6.68 8.63 -7.72
C VAL A 159 6.70 10.01 -7.07
N MET A 160 6.18 10.09 -5.86
CA MET A 160 6.04 11.37 -5.14
C MET A 160 7.33 11.94 -4.60
N PHE A 161 8.35 11.10 -4.42
CA PHE A 161 9.56 11.48 -3.70
C PHE A 161 10.74 11.58 -4.64
N SER A 162 11.55 12.61 -4.48
CA SER A 162 12.90 12.64 -5.05
C SER A 162 13.72 11.45 -4.50
N GLU A 163 14.83 11.15 -5.13
CA GLU A 163 15.71 10.09 -4.66
C GLU A 163 16.27 10.40 -3.26
N GLU A 164 16.62 11.66 -3.02
CA GLU A 164 17.09 12.11 -1.70
C GLU A 164 16.02 11.93 -0.62
N GLU A 165 14.78 12.36 -0.90
CA GLU A 165 13.65 12.21 0.03
C GLU A 165 13.33 10.74 0.30
N PHE A 166 13.38 9.90 -0.74
CA PHE A 166 13.19 8.46 -0.63
C PHE A 166 14.26 7.83 0.28
N ASN A 167 15.53 8.10 0.00
CA ASN A 167 16.64 7.55 0.77
C ASN A 167 16.59 8.00 2.23
N LYS A 168 16.29 9.27 2.47
CA LYS A 168 16.12 9.82 3.83
C LYS A 168 14.94 9.19 4.57
N PHE A 169 13.86 8.90 3.86
CA PHE A 169 12.68 8.22 4.47
C PHE A 169 12.99 6.77 4.80
N MET A 170 13.47 6.01 3.85
CA MET A 170 13.75 4.59 4.02
C MET A 170 14.86 4.34 5.05
N GLY A 171 15.93 5.14 5.01
CA GLY A 171 17.05 5.02 5.94
C GLY A 171 16.67 5.16 7.43
N ARG A 172 15.53 5.78 7.74
CA ARG A 172 15.01 5.84 9.14
C ARG A 172 14.63 4.47 9.68
N TYR A 173 14.28 3.54 8.80
CA TYR A 173 13.73 2.24 9.19
C TYR A 173 14.69 1.08 8.97
N GLU A 174 15.84 1.33 8.34
CA GLU A 174 16.83 0.30 7.97
C GLU A 174 17.19 -0.60 9.16
N LYS A 175 17.71 -0.01 10.23
CA LYS A 175 18.09 -0.76 11.44
C LYS A 175 16.93 -1.54 12.09
N TRP A 176 15.70 -1.01 11.97
CA TRP A 176 14.52 -1.68 12.52
C TRP A 176 14.07 -2.83 11.61
N ASN A 177 14.22 -2.68 10.30
CA ASN A 177 13.98 -3.75 9.34
C ASN A 177 14.99 -4.89 9.51
N GLU A 178 16.27 -4.57 9.77
CA GLU A 178 17.30 -5.57 10.11
C GLU A 178 16.95 -6.31 11.40
N ALA A 179 16.52 -5.60 12.42
CA ALA A 179 16.10 -6.22 13.68
C ALA A 179 14.90 -7.18 13.49
N ILE A 180 13.91 -6.82 12.64
CA ILE A 180 12.81 -7.72 12.31
C ILE A 180 13.30 -8.97 11.59
N ALA A 181 14.18 -8.80 10.59
CA ALA A 181 14.75 -9.94 9.85
C ALA A 181 15.42 -10.94 10.80
N LYS A 182 16.21 -10.43 11.74
CA LYS A 182 16.93 -11.24 12.72
C LYS A 182 16.02 -11.85 13.79
N ASP A 183 15.21 -11.01 14.46
CA ASP A 183 14.54 -11.39 15.71
C ASP A 183 13.22 -12.13 15.47
N TYR A 184 12.57 -11.92 14.32
CA TYR A 184 11.26 -12.48 14.00
C TYR A 184 11.26 -13.46 12.82
N LEU A 185 12.15 -13.24 11.83
CA LEU A 185 12.22 -14.11 10.65
C LEU A 185 13.44 -15.04 10.68
N HIS A 186 14.37 -14.83 11.62
CA HIS A 186 15.59 -15.64 11.80
C HIS A 186 16.42 -15.75 10.51
N GLN A 187 16.52 -14.63 9.78
CA GLN A 187 17.26 -14.54 8.51
C GLN A 187 18.29 -13.41 8.57
N GLU A 188 19.39 -13.59 7.83
CA GLU A 188 20.44 -12.57 7.68
C GLU A 188 20.18 -11.63 6.49
N GLU A 189 19.39 -12.08 5.51
CA GLU A 189 19.04 -11.29 4.35
C GLU A 189 18.19 -10.08 4.75
N PRO A 190 18.36 -8.92 4.08
CA PRO A 190 17.57 -7.74 4.32
C PRO A 190 16.07 -8.01 4.18
N LEU A 191 15.28 -7.47 5.11
CA LEU A 191 13.82 -7.61 5.11
C LEU A 191 13.22 -7.06 3.81
N PHE A 192 13.70 -5.89 3.38
CA PHE A 192 13.31 -5.21 2.16
C PHE A 192 14.53 -4.73 1.37
N ASP A 193 14.41 -4.70 0.05
CA ASP A 193 15.35 -3.95 -0.78
C ASP A 193 15.14 -2.45 -0.49
N MET A 194 16.22 -1.79 -0.07
CA MET A 194 16.20 -0.37 0.29
C MET A 194 16.36 0.55 -0.93
N LYS A 195 16.55 -0.01 -2.13
CA LYS A 195 16.66 0.76 -3.35
C LYS A 195 15.29 1.12 -3.92
N ARG A 196 15.24 2.22 -4.65
CA ARG A 196 14.08 2.57 -5.46
C ARG A 196 13.85 1.50 -6.53
N LYS A 197 12.59 1.22 -6.83
CA LYS A 197 12.25 0.27 -7.89
C LYS A 197 12.70 0.81 -9.24
N GLU A 198 13.18 -0.09 -10.08
CA GLU A 198 13.53 0.25 -11.45
C GLU A 198 12.32 0.81 -12.20
N GLY A 199 12.55 1.80 -13.07
CA GLY A 199 11.49 2.48 -13.83
C GLY A 199 10.71 3.56 -13.07
N GLU A 200 10.90 3.70 -11.75
CA GLU A 200 10.29 4.80 -11.01
C GLU A 200 11.01 6.12 -11.31
N ARG A 201 10.23 7.14 -11.67
CA ARG A 201 10.73 8.47 -11.99
C ARG A 201 10.11 9.51 -11.07
N TRP A 202 10.89 10.49 -10.69
CA TRP A 202 10.40 11.69 -10.03
C TRP A 202 10.75 12.91 -10.87
N THR A 203 9.77 13.78 -11.07
CA THR A 203 10.00 15.08 -11.67
C THR A 203 9.23 16.12 -10.87
N PRO A 204 9.81 17.32 -10.65
CA PRO A 204 9.11 18.41 -9.96
C PRO A 204 7.91 18.92 -10.77
N GLU A 205 7.92 18.71 -12.09
CA GLU A 205 6.87 19.05 -13.03
C GLU A 205 6.45 17.80 -13.80
N ASN A 206 5.19 17.44 -13.71
CA ASN A 206 4.66 16.29 -14.41
C ASN A 206 4.26 16.63 -15.84
N ARG A 207 5.20 16.57 -16.77
CA ARG A 207 5.02 16.95 -18.19
C ARG A 207 4.11 15.99 -18.97
N PHE A 208 3.91 14.76 -18.48
CA PHE A 208 3.12 13.72 -19.18
C PHE A 208 1.67 13.65 -18.68
N MET A 209 1.26 14.61 -17.86
CA MET A 209 -0.08 14.61 -17.27
C MET A 209 -1.20 14.86 -18.31
N TYR A 210 -0.92 15.49 -19.44
CA TYR A 210 -1.96 15.85 -20.43
C TYR A 210 -2.70 14.64 -21.00
N GLU A 211 -1.99 13.60 -21.41
CA GLU A 211 -2.62 12.40 -21.94
C GLU A 211 -3.46 11.69 -20.89
N ASP A 212 -2.96 11.62 -19.67
CA ASP A 212 -3.67 11.00 -18.55
C ASP A 212 -4.91 11.80 -18.15
N ILE A 213 -4.86 13.14 -18.25
CA ILE A 213 -6.03 14.01 -18.06
C ILE A 213 -7.10 13.70 -19.11
N VAL A 214 -6.70 13.60 -20.39
CA VAL A 214 -7.63 13.27 -21.49
C VAL A 214 -8.25 11.89 -21.28
N ARG A 215 -7.46 10.88 -20.94
CA ARG A 215 -7.95 9.53 -20.62
C ARG A 215 -8.91 9.53 -19.44
N PHE A 216 -8.59 10.26 -18.37
CA PHE A 216 -9.43 10.39 -17.19
C PHE A 216 -10.81 10.99 -17.54
N PHE A 217 -10.84 12.12 -18.21
CA PHE A 217 -12.12 12.74 -18.61
C PHE A 217 -12.88 11.91 -19.65
N GLY A 218 -12.19 11.24 -20.57
CA GLY A 218 -12.80 10.26 -21.47
C GLY A 218 -13.50 9.13 -20.69
N GLY A 219 -12.83 8.61 -19.67
CA GLY A 219 -13.40 7.59 -18.78
C GLY A 219 -14.65 8.08 -18.03
N VAL A 220 -14.65 9.32 -17.55
CA VAL A 220 -15.83 9.93 -16.88
C VAL A 220 -17.01 9.99 -17.87
N VAL A 221 -16.80 10.49 -19.09
CA VAL A 221 -17.85 10.62 -20.11
C VAL A 221 -18.44 9.25 -20.48
N ILE A 222 -17.58 8.24 -20.70
CA ILE A 222 -18.03 6.89 -21.05
C ILE A 222 -18.88 6.27 -19.92
N ARG A 223 -18.50 6.48 -18.67
CA ARG A 223 -19.23 5.94 -17.51
C ARG A 223 -20.56 6.64 -17.25
N GLN A 224 -20.71 7.90 -17.64
CA GLN A 224 -21.99 8.62 -17.54
C GLN A 224 -23.07 8.07 -18.50
N GLN A 225 -22.64 7.35 -19.55
CA GLN A 225 -23.56 6.77 -20.55
C GLN A 225 -24.01 5.33 -20.21
N ARG A 226 -23.48 4.77 -19.15
CA ARG A 226 -23.83 3.43 -18.63
C ARG A 226 -24.74 3.56 -17.40
#